data_3adda1e795f0226a24f5350d5bf5cd1a
#
_entry.id   3adda1e795f0226a24f5350d5bf5cd1a
#
_cell.length_a   1.000
_cell.length_b   1.000
_cell.length_c   1.000
_cell.angle_alpha   90.00
_cell.angle_beta   90.00
_cell.angle_gamma   90.00
#
_symmetry.space_group_name_H-M   'P 1'
#
loop_
_entity.id
_entity.type
_entity.pdbx_description
1 polymer ?
#
loop_
_entity_poly.entity_id
_entity_poly.type
_entity_poly.pdbx_seq_one_letter_code
_entity_poly.pdbx_strand_id
1 'polypeptide(L)'
;MIGRLDLDARQQSVAARGWLRSHKWWLLRRSSQIAAMGVFMLGPWAGIWLVRGNFASSEILGVLALSDPYILLQSAVAGHGLAAGALIGAGLILLFYMIVGGRAYCSWVCPVNVVTDSAHWLREKAGLTRDRKLDRRTRLVVLAATLLGAVLTGVIAWEFVNPVSMMQRGLITGIGLGWGLVGAVFLLDLFVARRAWCSHLCPVGAFYGLVGRFSVTRVAATRRTACTDCAACFNICPEPHVIVPALKGTGSPVIRSGDCLNCGACIDSCPVDVFRMTHHFAGVDADAPITAAPAKPAPPRRAAALSP
;
A
#
# COMPACT_ATOMS: atom_id res chain seq x y z
N MET A 1 -3.56 25.21 -6.83
CA MET A 1 -2.60 25.65 -5.78
C MET A 1 -1.96 24.50 -5.00
N ILE A 2 -2.69 23.42 -4.69
CA ILE A 2 -2.18 22.28 -3.89
C ILE A 2 -0.99 21.55 -4.58
N GLY A 3 -1.04 21.33 -5.89
CA GLY A 3 0.02 20.60 -6.61
C GLY A 3 1.39 21.30 -6.66
N ARG A 4 1.45 22.62 -6.62
CA ARG A 4 2.75 23.36 -6.55
C ARG A 4 3.41 23.23 -5.19
N LEU A 5 2.63 23.29 -4.10
CA LEU A 5 3.16 23.15 -2.74
C LEU A 5 3.72 21.74 -2.48
N ASP A 6 3.16 20.72 -3.13
CA ASP A 6 3.63 19.34 -3.00
C ASP A 6 4.96 19.12 -3.75
N LEU A 7 5.09 19.63 -4.96
CA LEU A 7 6.33 19.58 -5.72
C LEU A 7 7.46 20.32 -5.00
N ASP A 8 7.16 21.50 -4.43
CA ASP A 8 8.12 22.26 -3.63
C ASP A 8 8.56 21.50 -2.39
N ALA A 9 7.63 20.83 -1.67
CA ALA A 9 7.95 20.04 -0.48
C ALA A 9 8.79 18.79 -0.81
N ARG A 10 8.52 18.13 -1.92
CA ARG A 10 9.36 17.00 -2.39
C ARG A 10 10.76 17.47 -2.78
N GLN A 11 10.88 18.59 -3.49
CA GLN A 11 12.18 19.19 -3.81
C GLN A 11 12.94 19.61 -2.54
N GLN A 12 12.26 20.19 -1.56
CA GLN A 12 12.83 20.52 -0.25
C GLN A 12 13.31 19.26 0.49
N SER A 13 12.56 18.15 0.44
CA SER A 13 12.98 16.89 1.03
C SER A 13 14.26 16.36 0.38
N VAL A 14 14.37 16.44 -0.94
CA VAL A 14 15.59 16.04 -1.69
C VAL A 14 16.76 16.96 -1.37
N ALA A 15 16.53 18.28 -1.32
CA ALA A 15 17.57 19.26 -0.98
C ALA A 15 18.09 19.10 0.45
N ALA A 16 17.20 18.79 1.41
CA ALA A 16 17.54 18.64 2.81
C ALA A 16 18.27 17.33 3.15
N ARG A 17 17.89 16.21 2.51
CA ARG A 17 18.32 14.85 2.89
C ARG A 17 19.09 14.10 1.81
N GLY A 18 19.13 14.64 0.59
CA GLY A 18 19.66 13.98 -0.59
C GLY A 18 18.66 13.03 -1.25
N TRP A 19 18.88 12.73 -2.53
CA TRP A 19 17.95 11.96 -3.37
C TRP A 19 17.69 10.55 -2.84
N LEU A 20 18.73 9.80 -2.45
CA LEU A 20 18.61 8.42 -1.97
C LEU A 20 17.78 8.31 -0.69
N ARG A 21 17.98 9.20 0.27
CA ARG A 21 17.23 9.19 1.54
C ARG A 21 15.77 9.57 1.33
N SER A 22 15.49 10.49 0.40
CA SER A 22 14.14 10.95 0.09
C SER A 22 13.34 9.98 -0.79
N HIS A 23 14.00 8.95 -1.37
CA HIS A 23 13.37 7.93 -2.21
C HIS A 23 13.61 6.50 -1.67
N LYS A 24 14.15 6.36 -0.47
CA LYS A 24 14.54 5.06 0.09
C LYS A 24 13.36 4.06 0.12
N TRP A 25 12.25 4.47 0.70
CA TRP A 25 11.07 3.60 0.84
C TRP A 25 10.40 3.35 -0.51
N TRP A 26 10.41 4.32 -1.40
CA TRP A 26 9.93 4.15 -2.76
C TRP A 26 10.76 3.10 -3.52
N LEU A 27 12.08 3.22 -3.48
CA LEU A 27 12.99 2.26 -4.13
C LEU A 27 12.80 0.85 -3.56
N LEU A 28 12.80 0.70 -2.23
CA LEU A 28 12.62 -0.59 -1.57
C LEU A 28 11.28 -1.25 -1.96
N ARG A 29 10.18 -0.49 -2.01
CA ARG A 29 8.89 -1.02 -2.46
C ARG A 29 8.91 -1.47 -3.91
N ARG A 30 9.49 -0.68 -4.82
CA ARG A 30 9.57 -1.05 -6.23
C ARG A 30 10.45 -2.28 -6.44
N SER A 31 11.59 -2.34 -5.78
CA SER A 31 12.46 -3.52 -5.82
C SER A 31 11.75 -4.76 -5.29
N SER A 32 11.03 -4.66 -4.17
CA SER A 32 10.25 -5.77 -3.61
C SER A 32 9.14 -6.25 -4.56
N GLN A 33 8.38 -5.34 -5.16
CA GLN A 33 7.32 -5.67 -6.12
C GLN A 33 7.87 -6.35 -7.38
N ILE A 34 8.98 -5.82 -7.93
CA ILE A 34 9.65 -6.39 -9.09
C ILE A 34 10.22 -7.77 -8.74
N ALA A 35 10.89 -7.90 -7.58
CA ALA A 35 11.44 -9.17 -7.11
C ALA A 35 10.33 -10.22 -6.92
N ALA A 36 9.24 -9.86 -6.26
CA ALA A 36 8.10 -10.77 -6.06
C ALA A 36 7.53 -11.26 -7.39
N MET A 37 7.28 -10.35 -8.35
CA MET A 37 6.80 -10.71 -9.67
C MET A 37 7.84 -11.54 -10.43
N GLY A 38 9.12 -11.13 -10.37
CA GLY A 38 10.23 -11.83 -11.05
C GLY A 38 10.38 -13.27 -10.59
N VAL A 39 10.27 -13.55 -9.29
CA VAL A 39 10.34 -14.92 -8.75
C VAL A 39 9.24 -15.81 -9.33
N PHE A 40 8.01 -15.31 -9.48
CA PHE A 40 6.93 -16.06 -10.13
C PHE A 40 7.13 -16.22 -11.64
N MET A 41 7.89 -15.32 -12.30
CA MET A 41 8.15 -15.40 -13.74
C MET A 41 9.35 -16.30 -14.08
N LEU A 42 10.24 -16.60 -13.12
CA LEU A 42 11.42 -17.46 -13.35
C LEU A 42 11.04 -18.85 -13.88
N GLY A 43 9.96 -19.46 -13.34
CA GLY A 43 9.48 -20.75 -13.81
C GLY A 43 9.06 -20.73 -15.28
N PRO A 44 8.06 -19.92 -15.66
CA PRO A 44 7.56 -19.86 -17.04
C PRO A 44 8.58 -19.36 -18.07
N TRP A 45 9.49 -18.44 -17.70
CA TRP A 45 10.41 -17.82 -18.64
C TRP A 45 11.80 -18.46 -18.69
N ALA A 46 12.30 -18.92 -17.54
CA ALA A 46 13.66 -19.47 -17.44
C ALA A 46 13.70 -20.98 -17.08
N GLY A 47 12.53 -21.61 -16.85
CA GLY A 47 12.47 -23.02 -16.44
C GLY A 47 12.92 -23.27 -14.99
N ILE A 48 13.18 -22.22 -14.20
CA ILE A 48 13.64 -22.33 -12.81
C ILE A 48 12.45 -22.24 -11.87
N TRP A 49 11.96 -23.39 -11.42
CA TRP A 49 10.75 -23.50 -10.59
C TRP A 49 11.04 -23.37 -9.10
N LEU A 50 11.50 -22.19 -8.65
CA LEU A 50 11.63 -21.87 -7.21
C LEU A 50 10.27 -21.76 -6.53
N VAL A 51 9.32 -21.12 -7.23
CA VAL A 51 7.93 -20.97 -6.80
C VAL A 51 7.02 -21.41 -7.94
N ARG A 52 6.10 -22.33 -7.64
CA ARG A 52 5.06 -22.78 -8.57
C ARG A 52 3.72 -22.18 -8.16
N GLY A 53 2.90 -21.78 -9.13
CA GLY A 53 1.56 -21.22 -8.87
C GLY A 53 1.49 -19.71 -9.08
N ASN A 54 0.66 -19.04 -8.28
CA ASN A 54 0.39 -17.61 -8.38
C ASN A 54 0.34 -16.94 -6.99
N PHE A 55 0.04 -15.65 -6.96
CA PHE A 55 -0.09 -14.91 -5.69
C PHE A 55 -1.24 -15.38 -4.79
N ALA A 56 -2.23 -16.09 -5.33
CA ALA A 56 -3.35 -16.63 -4.56
C ALA A 56 -3.00 -17.98 -3.90
N SER A 57 -2.25 -18.83 -4.63
CA SER A 57 -1.80 -20.14 -4.15
C SER A 57 -0.49 -20.49 -4.83
N SER A 58 0.53 -20.77 -4.03
CA SER A 58 1.87 -21.09 -4.52
C SER A 58 2.53 -22.17 -3.68
N GLU A 59 3.49 -22.87 -4.28
CA GLU A 59 4.34 -23.84 -3.61
C GLU A 59 5.80 -23.42 -3.76
N ILE A 60 6.49 -23.28 -2.65
CA ILE A 60 7.92 -22.99 -2.61
C ILE A 60 8.68 -24.31 -2.59
N LEU A 61 9.55 -24.52 -3.59
CA LEU A 61 10.40 -25.71 -3.76
C LEU A 61 9.64 -27.06 -3.71
N GLY A 62 8.32 -27.04 -3.97
CA GLY A 62 7.47 -28.22 -3.91
C GLY A 62 7.21 -28.78 -2.50
N VAL A 63 7.59 -28.04 -1.45
CA VAL A 63 7.46 -28.47 -0.05
C VAL A 63 6.48 -27.61 0.73
N LEU A 64 6.58 -26.30 0.61
CA LEU A 64 5.77 -25.36 1.39
C LEU A 64 4.65 -24.77 0.53
N ALA A 65 3.42 -25.21 0.78
CA ALA A 65 2.24 -24.62 0.17
C ALA A 65 1.93 -23.28 0.88
N LEU A 66 1.97 -22.18 0.14
CA LEU A 66 1.55 -20.86 0.60
C LEU A 66 0.24 -20.49 -0.08
N SER A 67 -0.77 -20.19 0.71
CA SER A 67 -2.09 -19.78 0.22
C SER A 67 -2.44 -18.40 0.80
N ASP A 68 -2.99 -17.53 -0.04
CA ASP A 68 -3.48 -16.23 0.45
C ASP A 68 -4.61 -16.47 1.47
N PRO A 69 -4.51 -15.91 2.70
CA PRO A 69 -5.52 -16.13 3.74
C PRO A 69 -6.93 -15.71 3.33
N TYR A 70 -7.08 -14.69 2.48
CA TYR A 70 -8.39 -14.26 2.00
C TYR A 70 -9.00 -15.25 0.99
N ILE A 71 -8.19 -15.80 0.09
CA ILE A 71 -8.61 -16.85 -0.86
C ILE A 71 -8.98 -18.12 -0.10
N LEU A 72 -8.17 -18.49 0.90
CA LEU A 72 -8.48 -19.64 1.75
C LEU A 72 -9.79 -19.44 2.52
N LEU A 73 -10.05 -18.24 3.03
CA LEU A 73 -11.32 -17.90 3.68
C LEU A 73 -12.50 -18.06 2.72
N GLN A 74 -12.38 -17.58 1.47
CA GLN A 74 -13.43 -17.77 0.47
C GLN A 74 -13.64 -19.25 0.13
N SER A 75 -12.57 -20.03 0.00
CA SER A 75 -12.62 -21.47 -0.22
C SER A 75 -13.36 -22.19 0.90
N ALA A 76 -13.06 -21.81 2.17
CA ALA A 76 -13.72 -22.35 3.36
C ALA A 76 -15.23 -22.09 3.36
N VAL A 77 -15.63 -20.83 3.13
CA VAL A 77 -17.06 -20.45 3.14
C VAL A 77 -17.82 -20.97 1.90
N ALA A 78 -17.12 -21.26 0.80
CA ALA A 78 -17.68 -21.92 -0.38
C ALA A 78 -17.91 -23.43 -0.17
N GLY A 79 -17.50 -23.99 0.98
CA GLY A 79 -17.69 -25.40 1.29
C GLY A 79 -16.63 -26.32 0.73
N HIS A 80 -15.50 -25.81 0.24
CA HIS A 80 -14.40 -26.65 -0.24
C HIS A 80 -13.59 -27.23 0.93
N GLY A 81 -13.14 -28.48 0.79
CA GLY A 81 -12.22 -29.10 1.73
C GLY A 81 -10.89 -28.35 1.80
N LEU A 82 -10.42 -28.07 3.01
CA LEU A 82 -9.17 -27.33 3.22
C LEU A 82 -8.03 -28.33 3.46
N ALA A 83 -7.03 -28.31 2.59
CA ALA A 83 -5.81 -29.10 2.80
C ALA A 83 -5.00 -28.54 3.97
N ALA A 84 -4.46 -29.39 4.82
CA ALA A 84 -3.66 -28.98 5.98
C ALA A 84 -2.48 -28.08 5.58
N GLY A 85 -1.81 -28.36 4.45
CA GLY A 85 -0.73 -27.53 3.93
C GLY A 85 -1.18 -26.10 3.59
N ALA A 86 -2.37 -25.94 2.99
CA ALA A 86 -2.92 -24.62 2.68
C ALA A 86 -3.27 -23.82 3.94
N LEU A 87 -3.78 -24.48 4.99
CA LEU A 87 -4.05 -23.86 6.29
C LEU A 87 -2.77 -23.38 6.96
N ILE A 88 -1.73 -24.21 6.98
CA ILE A 88 -0.42 -23.84 7.53
C ILE A 88 0.17 -22.65 6.76
N GLY A 89 0.16 -22.72 5.43
CA GLY A 89 0.68 -21.65 4.58
C GLY A 89 -0.06 -20.33 4.74
N ALA A 90 -1.38 -20.36 4.81
CA ALA A 90 -2.19 -19.17 5.07
C ALA A 90 -1.95 -18.61 6.48
N GLY A 91 -1.80 -19.49 7.48
CA GLY A 91 -1.44 -19.12 8.85
C GLY A 91 -0.08 -18.40 8.92
N LEU A 92 0.93 -18.91 8.21
CA LEU A 92 2.25 -18.30 8.12
C LEU A 92 2.20 -16.91 7.46
N ILE A 93 1.46 -16.78 6.36
CA ILE A 93 1.27 -15.48 5.68
C ILE A 93 0.53 -14.50 6.59
N LEU A 94 -0.52 -14.95 7.27
CA LEU A 94 -1.28 -14.12 8.20
C LEU A 94 -0.38 -13.62 9.34
N LEU A 95 0.39 -14.51 9.96
CA LEU A 95 1.33 -14.17 11.02
C LEU A 95 2.39 -13.18 10.54
N PHE A 96 2.96 -13.41 9.36
CA PHE A 96 3.92 -12.49 8.75
C PHE A 96 3.33 -11.07 8.60
N TYR A 97 2.11 -10.94 8.05
CA TYR A 97 1.48 -9.63 7.89
C TYR A 97 0.97 -9.04 9.20
N MET A 98 0.70 -9.83 10.22
CA MET A 98 0.47 -9.31 11.58
C MET A 98 1.74 -8.69 12.17
N ILE A 99 2.92 -9.19 11.84
CA ILE A 99 4.19 -8.61 12.30
C ILE A 99 4.55 -7.37 11.48
N VAL A 100 4.59 -7.47 10.16
CA VAL A 100 5.10 -6.42 9.25
C VAL A 100 4.08 -5.30 9.03
N GLY A 101 2.79 -5.62 9.10
CA GLY A 101 1.68 -4.69 8.83
C GLY A 101 0.67 -5.30 7.87
N GLY A 102 -0.61 -5.33 8.25
CA GLY A 102 -1.63 -6.03 7.47
C GLY A 102 -1.67 -5.59 6.00
N ARG A 103 -1.80 -4.30 5.73
CA ARG A 103 -1.83 -3.75 4.36
C ARG A 103 -0.43 -3.58 3.72
N ALA A 104 0.65 -4.07 4.36
CA ALA A 104 1.98 -4.10 3.74
C ALA A 104 1.97 -4.93 2.43
N TYR A 105 1.17 -6.00 2.35
CA TYR A 105 0.94 -6.72 1.09
C TYR A 105 0.63 -5.77 -0.07
N CYS A 106 -0.30 -4.84 0.14
CA CYS A 106 -0.77 -3.92 -0.90
C CYS A 106 0.33 -2.98 -1.42
N SER A 107 1.30 -2.62 -0.59
CA SER A 107 2.36 -1.66 -0.95
C SER A 107 3.69 -2.31 -1.33
N TRP A 108 3.98 -3.54 -0.85
CA TRP A 108 5.29 -4.17 -1.02
C TRP A 108 5.28 -5.36 -1.97
N VAL A 109 4.13 -6.03 -2.13
CA VAL A 109 4.04 -7.26 -2.93
C VAL A 109 3.10 -7.09 -4.12
N CYS A 110 1.94 -6.47 -3.92
CA CYS A 110 0.90 -6.36 -4.94
C CYS A 110 1.36 -5.54 -6.16
N PRO A 111 1.41 -6.12 -7.37
CA PRO A 111 1.86 -5.42 -8.57
C PRO A 111 0.85 -4.37 -9.05
N VAL A 112 -0.43 -4.51 -8.71
CA VAL A 112 -1.47 -3.52 -9.05
C VAL A 112 -1.17 -2.16 -8.42
N ASN A 113 -0.41 -2.11 -7.33
CA ASN A 113 0.05 -0.85 -6.75
C ASN A 113 0.90 -0.01 -7.73
N VAL A 114 1.65 -0.65 -8.62
CA VAL A 114 2.41 0.06 -9.67
C VAL A 114 1.46 0.74 -10.65
N VAL A 115 0.39 0.06 -11.03
CA VAL A 115 -0.65 0.57 -11.94
C VAL A 115 -1.36 1.77 -11.32
N THR A 116 -1.78 1.65 -10.05
CA THR A 116 -2.49 2.72 -9.33
C THR A 116 -1.59 3.93 -9.05
N ASP A 117 -0.29 3.69 -8.75
CA ASP A 117 0.68 4.78 -8.57
C ASP A 117 0.98 5.51 -9.89
N SER A 118 1.03 4.77 -11.01
CA SER A 118 1.20 5.35 -12.35
C SER A 118 0.00 6.20 -12.76
N ALA A 119 -1.22 5.73 -12.49
CA ALA A 119 -2.45 6.49 -12.70
C ALA A 119 -2.46 7.78 -11.85
N HIS A 120 -2.05 7.69 -10.59
CA HIS A 120 -1.95 8.86 -9.71
C HIS A 120 -0.93 9.88 -10.21
N TRP A 121 0.26 9.44 -10.63
CA TRP A 121 1.28 10.30 -11.20
C TRP A 121 0.80 11.00 -12.49
N LEU A 122 0.12 10.27 -13.39
CA LEU A 122 -0.43 10.84 -14.61
C LEU A 122 -1.54 11.86 -14.29
N ARG A 123 -2.38 11.56 -13.31
CA ARG A 123 -3.43 12.46 -12.81
C ARG A 123 -2.85 13.78 -12.28
N GLU A 124 -1.76 13.71 -11.50
CA GLU A 124 -1.05 14.91 -11.03
C GLU A 124 -0.49 15.74 -12.18
N LYS A 125 0.16 15.10 -13.16
CA LYS A 125 0.68 15.78 -14.35
C LYS A 125 -0.40 16.41 -15.23
N ALA A 126 -1.53 15.74 -15.39
CA ALA A 126 -2.67 16.21 -16.16
C ALA A 126 -3.51 17.27 -15.41
N GLY A 127 -3.15 17.62 -14.16
CA GLY A 127 -3.87 18.60 -13.36
C GLY A 127 -5.30 18.21 -13.00
N LEU A 128 -5.63 16.92 -13.01
CA LEU A 128 -6.96 16.40 -12.69
C LEU A 128 -7.20 16.48 -11.18
N THR A 129 -7.76 17.58 -10.72
CA THR A 129 -8.01 17.83 -9.27
C THR A 129 -9.36 17.30 -8.80
N ARG A 130 -10.26 16.94 -9.72
CA ARG A 130 -11.62 16.49 -9.40
C ARG A 130 -11.56 15.09 -8.79
N ASP A 131 -11.86 14.98 -7.49
CA ASP A 131 -11.87 13.74 -6.75
C ASP A 131 -13.31 13.43 -6.30
N ARG A 132 -13.89 12.32 -6.74
CA ARG A 132 -15.19 11.89 -6.24
C ARG A 132 -15.01 11.31 -4.85
N LYS A 133 -15.80 11.80 -3.91
CA LYS A 133 -15.83 11.26 -2.54
C LYS A 133 -16.51 9.89 -2.57
N LEU A 134 -15.71 8.83 -2.56
CA LEU A 134 -16.21 7.48 -2.37
C LEU A 134 -16.20 7.14 -0.87
N ASP A 135 -17.25 6.45 -0.40
CA ASP A 135 -17.28 6.00 0.98
C ASP A 135 -16.28 4.84 1.17
N ARG A 136 -15.48 4.91 2.21
CA ARG A 136 -14.52 3.85 2.57
C ARG A 136 -15.18 2.56 3.03
N ARG A 137 -16.43 2.65 3.50
CA ARG A 137 -17.23 1.47 3.86
C ARG A 137 -17.49 0.59 2.64
N THR A 138 -17.47 1.15 1.42
CA THR A 138 -17.70 0.41 0.17
C THR A 138 -16.79 -0.82 0.06
N ARG A 139 -15.51 -0.74 0.47
CA ARG A 139 -14.61 -1.90 0.43
C ARG A 139 -15.03 -3.03 1.38
N LEU A 140 -15.64 -2.70 2.54
CA LEU A 140 -16.18 -3.70 3.47
C LEU A 140 -17.44 -4.34 2.90
N VAL A 141 -18.27 -3.54 2.20
CA VAL A 141 -19.44 -4.06 1.48
C VAL A 141 -19.01 -5.00 0.36
N VAL A 142 -17.98 -4.63 -0.42
CA VAL A 142 -17.41 -5.51 -1.46
C VAL A 142 -16.82 -6.78 -0.85
N LEU A 143 -16.10 -6.67 0.29
CA LEU A 143 -15.60 -7.84 1.03
C LEU A 143 -16.73 -8.78 1.45
N ALA A 144 -17.80 -8.23 2.04
CA ALA A 144 -18.98 -9.02 2.43
C ALA A 144 -19.69 -9.63 1.21
N ALA A 145 -19.82 -8.87 0.12
CA ALA A 145 -20.47 -9.33 -1.10
C ALA A 145 -19.68 -10.47 -1.77
N THR A 146 -18.35 -10.41 -1.79
CA THR A 146 -17.52 -11.50 -2.35
C THR A 146 -17.55 -12.75 -1.48
N LEU A 147 -17.61 -12.62 -0.15
CA LEU A 147 -17.78 -13.77 0.75
C LEU A 147 -19.19 -14.38 0.61
N LEU A 148 -20.24 -13.55 0.56
CA LEU A 148 -21.60 -14.01 0.33
C LEU A 148 -21.74 -14.67 -1.04
N GLY A 149 -21.14 -14.09 -2.08
CA GLY A 149 -21.08 -14.67 -3.40
C GLY A 149 -20.43 -16.06 -3.41
N ALA A 150 -19.33 -16.23 -2.64
CA ALA A 150 -18.67 -17.52 -2.50
C ALA A 150 -19.58 -18.56 -1.82
N VAL A 151 -20.32 -18.18 -0.77
CA VAL A 151 -21.30 -19.05 -0.09
C VAL A 151 -22.42 -19.48 -1.04
N LEU A 152 -23.00 -18.52 -1.80
CA LEU A 152 -24.15 -18.78 -2.64
C LEU A 152 -23.82 -19.58 -3.91
N THR A 153 -22.63 -19.36 -4.48
CA THR A 153 -22.24 -19.97 -5.75
C THR A 153 -21.33 -21.20 -5.58
N GLY A 154 -20.78 -21.42 -4.39
CA GLY A 154 -19.77 -22.47 -4.17
C GLY A 154 -18.45 -22.23 -4.92
N VAL A 155 -18.17 -21.00 -5.40
CA VAL A 155 -16.98 -20.67 -6.19
C VAL A 155 -16.22 -19.52 -5.54
N ILE A 156 -14.89 -19.47 -5.73
CA ILE A 156 -14.07 -18.35 -5.26
C ILE A 156 -14.35 -17.11 -6.13
N ALA A 157 -15.40 -16.34 -5.77
CA ALA A 157 -15.93 -15.25 -6.58
C ALA A 157 -14.89 -14.14 -6.87
N TRP A 158 -13.97 -13.89 -5.94
CA TRP A 158 -12.93 -12.87 -6.12
C TRP A 158 -11.95 -13.19 -7.25
N GLU A 159 -11.63 -14.46 -7.47
CA GLU A 159 -10.61 -14.85 -8.47
C GLU A 159 -11.03 -14.48 -9.91
N PHE A 160 -12.33 -14.35 -10.19
CA PHE A 160 -12.83 -13.89 -11.49
C PHE A 160 -12.56 -12.41 -11.79
N VAL A 161 -12.40 -11.60 -10.74
CA VAL A 161 -12.17 -10.15 -10.85
C VAL A 161 -10.88 -9.70 -10.17
N ASN A 162 -9.97 -10.62 -9.89
CA ASN A 162 -8.71 -10.36 -9.23
C ASN A 162 -7.68 -9.78 -10.22
N PRO A 163 -7.38 -8.46 -10.18
CA PRO A 163 -6.45 -7.86 -11.14
C PRO A 163 -5.01 -8.36 -10.96
N VAL A 164 -4.65 -8.89 -9.78
CA VAL A 164 -3.32 -9.46 -9.51
C VAL A 164 -3.13 -10.73 -10.32
N SER A 165 -4.07 -11.69 -10.21
CA SER A 165 -4.05 -12.94 -10.96
C SER A 165 -4.17 -12.69 -12.46
N MET A 166 -5.01 -11.74 -12.88
CA MET A 166 -5.17 -11.35 -14.28
C MET A 166 -3.88 -10.76 -14.87
N MET A 167 -3.21 -9.89 -14.13
CA MET A 167 -1.94 -9.29 -14.53
C MET A 167 -0.83 -10.36 -14.63
N GLN A 168 -0.74 -11.28 -13.66
CA GLN A 168 0.23 -12.36 -13.68
C GLN A 168 0.00 -13.31 -14.87
N ARG A 169 -1.25 -13.74 -15.10
CA ARG A 169 -1.61 -14.56 -16.26
C ARG A 169 -1.28 -13.84 -17.57
N GLY A 170 -1.63 -12.55 -17.68
CA GLY A 170 -1.32 -11.75 -18.87
C GLY A 170 0.18 -11.65 -19.18
N LEU A 171 1.04 -11.62 -18.15
CA LEU A 171 2.50 -11.62 -18.32
C LEU A 171 3.05 -12.99 -18.76
N ILE A 172 2.39 -14.09 -18.39
CA ILE A 172 2.80 -15.46 -18.77
C ILE A 172 2.28 -15.83 -20.16
N THR A 173 0.99 -15.57 -20.43
CA THR A 173 0.29 -16.04 -21.63
C THR A 173 0.20 -14.99 -22.75
N GLY A 174 0.64 -13.77 -22.48
CA GLY A 174 0.55 -12.65 -23.41
C GLY A 174 -0.71 -11.81 -23.21
N ILE A 175 -1.10 -11.04 -24.24
CA ILE A 175 -2.22 -10.10 -24.18
C ILE A 175 -3.55 -10.88 -24.21
N GLY A 176 -4.38 -10.70 -23.16
CA GLY A 176 -5.71 -11.30 -23.05
C GLY A 176 -6.68 -10.36 -22.33
N LEU A 177 -7.94 -10.81 -22.15
CA LEU A 177 -9.00 -10.06 -21.46
C LEU A 177 -8.59 -9.56 -20.07
N GLY A 178 -7.61 -10.22 -19.41
CA GLY A 178 -7.08 -9.80 -18.12
C GLY A 178 -6.49 -8.39 -18.12
N TRP A 179 -5.87 -7.97 -19.21
CA TRP A 179 -5.36 -6.62 -19.36
C TRP A 179 -6.46 -5.56 -19.45
N GLY A 180 -7.66 -5.95 -19.92
CA GLY A 180 -8.83 -5.08 -19.91
C GLY A 180 -9.23 -4.68 -18.49
N LEU A 181 -9.19 -5.62 -17.52
CA LEU A 181 -9.47 -5.33 -16.13
C LEU A 181 -8.38 -4.43 -15.52
N VAL A 182 -7.11 -4.70 -15.79
CA VAL A 182 -5.99 -3.85 -15.32
C VAL A 182 -6.12 -2.43 -15.90
N GLY A 183 -6.46 -2.32 -17.19
CA GLY A 183 -6.76 -1.04 -17.84
C GLY A 183 -7.97 -0.33 -17.22
N ALA A 184 -9.04 -1.05 -16.89
CA ALA A 184 -10.21 -0.49 -16.22
C ALA A 184 -9.84 0.05 -14.81
N VAL A 185 -9.01 -0.66 -14.04
CA VAL A 185 -8.48 -0.17 -12.76
C VAL A 185 -7.67 1.11 -12.95
N PHE A 186 -6.80 1.15 -13.96
CA PHE A 186 -6.00 2.34 -14.28
C PHE A 186 -6.89 3.54 -14.63
N LEU A 187 -7.90 3.35 -15.49
CA LEU A 187 -8.83 4.42 -15.90
C LEU A 187 -9.71 4.89 -14.73
N LEU A 188 -10.15 3.96 -13.87
CA LEU A 188 -10.90 4.28 -12.66
C LEU A 188 -10.08 5.19 -11.73
N ASP A 189 -8.82 4.85 -11.49
CA ASP A 189 -7.93 5.63 -10.63
C ASP A 189 -7.54 6.96 -11.27
N LEU A 190 -7.47 7.02 -12.60
CA LEU A 190 -7.13 8.22 -13.35
C LEU A 190 -8.30 9.24 -13.36
N PHE A 191 -9.54 8.78 -13.61
CA PHE A 191 -10.67 9.70 -13.89
C PHE A 191 -11.66 9.84 -12.73
N VAL A 192 -11.84 8.82 -11.87
CA VAL A 192 -12.89 8.83 -10.85
C VAL A 192 -12.37 9.36 -9.51
N ALA A 193 -11.43 8.69 -8.89
CA ALA A 193 -10.87 9.10 -7.61
C ALA A 193 -9.45 8.59 -7.45
N ARG A 194 -8.66 9.29 -6.64
CA ARG A 194 -7.28 8.88 -6.36
C ARG A 194 -7.27 7.52 -5.66
N ARG A 195 -6.62 6.52 -6.30
CA ARG A 195 -6.49 5.15 -5.77
C ARG A 195 -7.83 4.51 -5.41
N ALA A 196 -8.88 4.80 -6.22
CA ALA A 196 -10.25 4.34 -6.00
C ALA A 196 -10.31 2.82 -5.82
N TRP A 197 -9.54 2.07 -6.63
CA TRP A 197 -9.48 0.62 -6.53
C TRP A 197 -8.97 0.17 -5.16
N CYS A 198 -7.73 0.53 -4.80
CA CYS A 198 -7.08 0.04 -3.59
C CYS A 198 -7.72 0.54 -2.29
N SER A 199 -8.26 1.77 -2.30
CA SER A 199 -8.82 2.39 -1.10
C SER A 199 -10.29 2.09 -0.88
N HIS A 200 -11.08 1.80 -1.95
CA HIS A 200 -12.53 1.74 -1.85
C HIS A 200 -13.16 0.45 -2.41
N LEU A 201 -12.52 -0.25 -3.35
CA LEU A 201 -13.13 -1.40 -4.02
C LEU A 201 -12.45 -2.73 -3.71
N CYS A 202 -11.15 -2.76 -3.44
CA CYS A 202 -10.39 -3.99 -3.26
C CYS A 202 -10.76 -4.73 -1.95
N PRO A 203 -11.38 -5.91 -2.00
CA PRO A 203 -11.75 -6.68 -0.80
C PRO A 203 -10.51 -7.25 -0.08
N VAL A 204 -9.44 -7.58 -0.81
CA VAL A 204 -8.16 -8.00 -0.21
C VAL A 204 -7.59 -6.87 0.65
N GLY A 205 -7.66 -5.61 0.16
CA GLY A 205 -7.26 -4.44 0.94
C GLY A 205 -8.12 -4.22 2.18
N ALA A 206 -9.42 -4.57 2.13
CA ALA A 206 -10.31 -4.55 3.29
C ALA A 206 -9.92 -5.64 4.31
N PHE A 207 -9.72 -6.88 3.85
CA PHE A 207 -9.32 -8.01 4.69
C PHE A 207 -8.00 -7.72 5.43
N TYR A 208 -6.95 -7.36 4.67
CA TYR A 208 -5.67 -7.01 5.28
C TYR A 208 -5.72 -5.73 6.12
N GLY A 209 -6.67 -4.83 5.88
CA GLY A 209 -6.94 -3.69 6.75
C GLY A 209 -7.48 -4.10 8.12
N LEU A 210 -8.32 -5.14 8.18
CA LEU A 210 -8.79 -5.72 9.44
C LEU A 210 -7.64 -6.40 10.20
N VAL A 211 -6.84 -7.23 9.52
CA VAL A 211 -5.63 -7.85 10.07
C VAL A 211 -4.65 -6.80 10.58
N GLY A 212 -4.50 -5.71 9.83
CA GLY A 212 -3.62 -4.60 10.15
C GLY A 212 -3.92 -3.87 11.46
N ARG A 213 -5.12 -4.01 12.02
CA ARG A 213 -5.43 -3.45 13.35
C ARG A 213 -4.57 -4.05 14.45
N PHE A 214 -4.17 -5.31 14.29
CA PHE A 214 -3.37 -6.06 15.24
C PHE A 214 -1.88 -6.08 14.89
N SER A 215 -1.45 -5.39 13.83
CA SER A 215 -0.07 -5.46 13.38
C SER A 215 0.90 -4.79 14.35
N VAL A 216 2.10 -5.38 14.45
CA VAL A 216 3.17 -4.92 15.34
C VAL A 216 3.89 -3.69 14.74
N THR A 217 4.34 -3.77 13.49
CA THR A 217 5.05 -2.67 12.84
C THR A 217 4.11 -1.52 12.50
N ARG A 218 4.50 -0.30 12.84
CA ARG A 218 3.72 0.94 12.69
C ARG A 218 4.59 2.09 12.20
N VAL A 219 3.92 3.13 11.74
CA VAL A 219 4.55 4.44 11.50
C VAL A 219 4.11 5.39 12.61
N ALA A 220 5.03 6.19 13.11
CA ALA A 220 4.73 7.21 14.10
C ALA A 220 5.24 8.59 13.68
N ALA A 221 4.50 9.64 14.09
CA ALA A 221 4.88 11.03 13.97
C ALA A 221 5.66 11.45 15.24
N THR A 222 6.92 11.05 15.35
CA THR A 222 7.75 11.21 16.55
C THR A 222 8.19 12.65 16.82
N ARG A 223 8.13 13.52 15.80
CA ARG A 223 8.54 14.94 15.90
C ARG A 223 7.42 15.85 15.40
N ARG A 224 6.28 15.82 16.09
CA ARG A 224 5.12 16.66 15.73
C ARG A 224 5.43 18.16 15.72
N THR A 225 6.20 18.62 16.70
CA THR A 225 6.60 20.03 16.88
C THR A 225 7.44 20.58 15.73
N ALA A 226 8.18 19.71 15.02
CA ALA A 226 8.95 20.10 13.84
C ALA A 226 8.10 20.21 12.56
N CYS A 227 6.80 19.88 12.62
CA CYS A 227 5.93 19.90 11.44
C CYS A 227 5.73 21.31 10.90
N THR A 228 6.03 21.51 9.62
CA THR A 228 5.88 22.81 8.91
C THR A 228 4.53 22.96 8.21
N ASP A 229 3.59 22.05 8.42
CA ASP A 229 2.25 22.02 7.80
C ASP A 229 2.24 22.09 6.26
N CYS A 230 3.29 21.57 5.61
CA CYS A 230 3.44 21.57 4.16
C CYS A 230 2.47 20.62 3.42
N ALA A 231 1.73 19.76 4.13
CA ALA A 231 0.76 18.78 3.64
C ALA A 231 1.31 17.70 2.67
N ALA A 232 2.61 17.63 2.38
CA ALA A 232 3.20 16.65 1.47
C ALA A 232 2.90 15.19 1.85
N CYS A 233 2.93 14.88 3.16
CA CYS A 233 2.60 13.55 3.68
C CYS A 233 1.14 13.15 3.42
N PHE A 234 0.20 14.09 3.43
CA PHE A 234 -1.22 13.83 3.11
C PHE A 234 -1.43 13.59 1.62
N ASN A 235 -0.73 14.34 0.76
CA ASN A 235 -0.87 14.24 -0.69
C ASN A 235 -0.31 12.92 -1.24
N ILE A 236 0.84 12.46 -0.70
CA ILE A 236 1.46 11.21 -1.15
C ILE A 236 0.77 9.96 -0.56
N CYS A 237 0.08 10.10 0.59
CA CYS A 237 -0.51 8.97 1.29
C CYS A 237 -1.73 8.41 0.55
N PRO A 238 -1.81 7.09 0.32
CA PRO A 238 -3.01 6.46 -0.21
C PRO A 238 -4.25 6.64 0.67
N GLU A 239 -4.03 6.71 1.98
CA GLU A 239 -5.07 6.81 3.01
C GLU A 239 -4.76 7.98 3.97
N PRO A 240 -4.90 9.24 3.52
CA PRO A 240 -4.44 10.41 4.27
C PRO A 240 -5.12 10.55 5.64
N HIS A 241 -6.32 10.01 5.82
CA HIS A 241 -7.05 10.06 7.10
C HIS A 241 -6.33 9.38 8.26
N VAL A 242 -5.47 8.38 7.99
CA VAL A 242 -4.74 7.67 9.05
C VAL A 242 -3.65 8.54 9.69
N ILE A 243 -3.19 9.56 8.96
CA ILE A 243 -2.14 10.49 9.42
C ILE A 243 -2.71 11.52 10.40
N VAL A 244 -3.97 11.95 10.20
CA VAL A 244 -4.57 13.06 10.97
C VAL A 244 -4.48 12.82 12.48
N PRO A 245 -4.93 11.68 13.05
CA PRO A 245 -4.86 11.46 14.50
C PRO A 245 -3.43 11.42 15.03
N ALA A 246 -2.50 10.85 14.25
CA ALA A 246 -1.11 10.69 14.64
C ALA A 246 -0.31 11.99 14.56
N LEU A 247 -0.62 12.89 13.63
CA LEU A 247 0.12 14.14 13.41
C LEU A 247 -0.52 15.34 14.11
N LYS A 248 -1.84 15.47 14.06
CA LYS A 248 -2.60 16.63 14.55
C LYS A 248 -3.39 16.35 15.83
N GLY A 249 -3.53 15.07 16.21
CA GLY A 249 -4.25 14.70 17.42
C GLY A 249 -3.45 14.91 18.69
N THR A 250 -4.14 14.97 19.83
CA THR A 250 -3.56 15.05 21.18
C THR A 250 -3.14 13.70 21.76
N GLY A 251 -3.54 12.60 21.08
CA GLY A 251 -3.26 11.23 21.52
C GLY A 251 -1.89 10.70 21.06
N SER A 252 -1.75 9.39 21.03
CA SER A 252 -0.53 8.70 20.61
C SER A 252 -0.05 9.17 19.22
N PRO A 253 1.27 9.42 19.03
CA PRO A 253 1.84 9.74 17.73
C PRO A 253 1.89 8.54 16.78
N VAL A 254 1.59 7.34 17.25
CA VAL A 254 1.61 6.10 16.46
C VAL A 254 0.33 5.98 15.63
N ILE A 255 0.47 5.70 14.34
CA ILE A 255 -0.65 5.42 13.43
C ILE A 255 -1.19 4.02 13.75
N ARG A 256 -2.29 3.95 14.52
CA ARG A 256 -2.90 2.69 14.96
C ARG A 256 -3.92 2.11 13.97
N SER A 257 -4.31 2.89 12.96
CA SER A 257 -5.28 2.45 11.95
C SER A 257 -4.73 1.26 11.15
N GLY A 258 -5.53 0.21 10.99
CA GLY A 258 -5.22 -0.91 10.10
C GLY A 258 -5.19 -0.52 8.62
N ASP A 259 -5.66 0.67 8.28
CA ASP A 259 -5.65 1.20 6.91
C ASP A 259 -4.27 1.70 6.48
N CYS A 260 -3.33 1.87 7.40
CA CYS A 260 -1.96 2.22 7.08
C CYS A 260 -1.29 1.10 6.28
N LEU A 261 -0.73 1.45 5.12
CA LEU A 261 -0.05 0.50 4.24
C LEU A 261 1.39 0.19 4.67
N ASN A 262 1.91 0.83 5.71
CA ASN A 262 3.33 0.78 6.11
C ASN A 262 4.30 0.99 4.94
N CYS A 263 3.91 1.83 4.00
CA CYS A 263 4.63 2.05 2.74
C CYS A 263 5.82 3.02 2.84
N GLY A 264 5.95 3.75 3.95
CA GLY A 264 7.03 4.71 4.17
C GLY A 264 6.97 5.99 3.32
N ALA A 265 5.96 6.20 2.48
CA ALA A 265 5.87 7.37 1.61
C ALA A 265 5.83 8.70 2.37
N CYS A 266 5.15 8.75 3.53
CA CYS A 266 5.15 9.91 4.41
C CYS A 266 6.53 10.21 5.01
N ILE A 267 7.39 9.18 5.19
CA ILE A 267 8.77 9.33 5.65
C ILE A 267 9.63 9.93 4.54
N ASP A 268 9.51 9.41 3.30
CA ASP A 268 10.28 9.90 2.14
C ASP A 268 9.94 11.36 1.80
N SER A 269 8.65 11.74 1.88
CA SER A 269 8.19 13.08 1.48
C SER A 269 8.40 14.17 2.53
N CYS A 270 8.70 13.81 3.80
CA CYS A 270 8.82 14.78 4.88
C CYS A 270 10.21 15.45 4.91
N PRO A 271 10.34 16.75 4.68
CA PRO A 271 11.66 17.44 4.69
C PRO A 271 12.30 17.54 6.08
N VAL A 272 11.50 17.43 7.14
CA VAL A 272 11.93 17.64 8.55
C VAL A 272 11.88 16.36 9.40
N ASP A 273 11.79 15.19 8.76
CA ASP A 273 11.83 13.87 9.41
C ASP A 273 10.84 13.67 10.57
N VAL A 274 9.59 14.10 10.38
CA VAL A 274 8.53 13.94 11.38
C VAL A 274 8.20 12.46 11.63
N PHE A 275 8.20 11.64 10.56
CA PHE A 275 7.72 10.26 10.61
C PHE A 275 8.86 9.24 10.68
N ARG A 276 8.62 8.15 11.45
CA ARG A 276 9.55 7.00 11.55
C ARG A 276 8.78 5.69 11.63
N MET A 277 9.44 4.59 11.20
CA MET A 277 8.97 3.24 11.50
C MET A 277 9.18 2.95 12.98
N THR A 278 8.19 2.35 13.61
CA THR A 278 8.15 1.99 15.03
C THR A 278 7.32 0.70 15.21
N HIS A 279 7.04 0.32 16.44
CA HIS A 279 6.16 -0.80 16.75
C HIS A 279 4.96 -0.35 17.59
N HIS A 280 3.91 -1.17 17.61
CA HIS A 280 2.62 -0.88 18.26
C HIS A 280 2.77 -0.54 19.75
N PHE A 281 3.72 -1.18 20.43
CA PHE A 281 3.96 -1.07 21.88
C PHE A 281 4.99 0.02 22.22
N ALA A 282 5.48 0.77 21.25
CA ALA A 282 6.42 1.84 21.53
C ALA A 282 5.74 2.93 22.35
N GLY A 283 6.25 3.17 23.55
CA GLY A 283 6.00 4.41 24.29
C GLY A 283 6.75 5.54 23.60
N VAL A 284 6.21 6.03 22.48
CA VAL A 284 6.87 7.11 21.72
C VAL A 284 6.37 8.42 22.28
N ASP A 285 7.26 9.14 22.95
CA ASP A 285 7.04 10.55 23.29
C ASP A 285 7.04 11.38 22.00
N ALA A 286 6.06 12.24 21.86
CA ALA A 286 5.84 13.02 20.64
C ALA A 286 7.02 13.93 20.27
N ASP A 287 7.97 14.13 21.19
CA ASP A 287 9.10 15.05 21.09
C ASP A 287 10.44 14.43 21.49
N ALA A 288 10.57 13.09 21.42
CA ALA A 288 11.82 12.42 21.74
C ALA A 288 12.97 12.93 20.84
N PRO A 289 14.12 13.32 21.41
CA PRO A 289 15.26 13.83 20.64
C PRO A 289 15.77 12.76 19.69
N ILE A 290 16.03 13.15 18.43
CA ILE A 290 16.60 12.24 17.45
C ILE A 290 18.11 12.17 17.66
N THR A 291 18.63 10.96 17.82
CA THR A 291 20.08 10.66 17.83
C THR A 291 20.75 10.79 16.45
N ALA A 292 20.03 11.21 15.41
CA ALA A 292 20.59 11.51 14.09
C ALA A 292 20.70 13.03 13.88
N ALA A 293 21.83 13.47 13.29
CA ALA A 293 22.18 14.86 13.05
C ALA A 293 21.00 15.72 12.56
N PRO A 294 20.82 16.94 13.07
CA PRO A 294 19.76 17.83 12.64
C PRO A 294 19.85 18.08 11.13
N ALA A 295 18.75 17.89 10.43
CA ALA A 295 18.64 18.36 9.05
C ALA A 295 18.90 19.87 9.04
N LYS A 296 19.79 20.33 8.15
CA LYS A 296 20.05 21.77 7.96
C LYS A 296 18.71 22.51 7.84
N PRO A 297 18.49 23.61 8.56
CA PRO A 297 17.26 24.38 8.46
C PRO A 297 17.02 24.77 7.00
N ALA A 298 15.78 24.58 6.54
CA ALA A 298 15.38 25.01 5.21
C ALA A 298 15.63 26.52 5.07
N PRO A 299 16.13 26.98 3.91
CA PRO A 299 16.38 28.41 3.72
C PRO A 299 15.07 29.19 3.93
N PRO A 300 15.13 30.39 4.49
CA PRO A 300 13.94 31.20 4.77
C PRO A 300 13.18 31.46 3.45
N ARG A 301 11.87 31.32 3.51
CA ARG A 301 10.99 31.68 2.39
C ARG A 301 11.33 33.09 1.97
N ARG A 302 11.82 33.31 0.76
CA ARG A 302 11.81 34.65 0.15
C ARG A 302 10.34 35.08 0.09
N ALA A 303 9.99 36.06 0.90
CA ALA A 303 8.75 36.79 0.76
C ALA A 303 8.70 37.27 -0.70
N ALA A 304 7.71 36.79 -1.43
CA ALA A 304 7.41 37.37 -2.74
C ALA A 304 7.09 38.83 -2.49
N ALA A 305 8.01 39.70 -2.89
CA ALA A 305 7.78 41.13 -2.91
C ALA A 305 6.55 41.37 -3.80
N LEU A 306 5.48 41.78 -3.17
CA LEU A 306 4.38 42.46 -3.83
C LEU A 306 4.97 43.78 -4.27
N SER A 307 5.36 43.89 -5.52
CA SER A 307 5.61 45.18 -6.17
C SER A 307 4.29 45.75 -6.66
N PRO A 308 4.11 47.07 -6.61
CA PRO A 308 2.86 47.77 -6.75
C PRO A 308 2.21 47.69 -8.14
#